data_1702aa0890d58fed160ca054a1f43b84
#
_entry.id   1702aa0890d58fed160ca054a1f43b84
#
_cell.length_a   1.000
_cell.length_b   1.000
_cell.length_c   1.000
_cell.angle_alpha   90.00
_cell.angle_beta   90.00
_cell.angle_gamma   90.00
#
_symmetry.space_group_name_H-M   'P 1'
#
loop_
_entity.id
_entity.type
_entity.pdbx_description
1 polymer ?
#
loop_
_entity_poly.entity_id
_entity_poly.type
_entity_poly.pdbx_seq_one_letter_code
_entity_poly.pdbx_strand_id
1 'polypeptide(L)'
;LILICLFVISACKIDFNGDLYTSDLIKVSKEDTNVSLPMEIKFQVTSCGEDLNELNQTLSSYFSNYKFLNCKTSDDFLDYVTSKVQVPVTNKQESFNKSNESLVGYLTKASEDKSKIYVYFILNRGLFKNLSSYIESKTFQDLSLEESKFNINLNNDIDDLTVVVYPSYVDSKPVVWTTDYNLKKREKISIMSSNVNAAHLQLNSWTPIFYIKM
;
A
#
# COMPACT_ATOMS: atom_id res chain seq x y z
N LEU A 1 38.06 21.60 -16.43
CA LEU A 1 37.17 20.45 -16.56
C LEU A 1 36.27 20.41 -15.32
N ILE A 2 35.07 20.99 -15.42
CA ILE A 2 34.06 20.96 -14.31
C ILE A 2 33.40 19.59 -14.37
N LEU A 3 33.73 18.70 -13.45
CA LEU A 3 33.07 17.43 -13.24
C LEU A 3 31.71 17.74 -12.61
N ILE A 4 30.64 17.85 -13.42
CA ILE A 4 29.28 17.93 -12.94
C ILE A 4 28.95 16.52 -12.45
N CYS A 5 29.10 16.26 -11.13
CA CYS A 5 28.49 15.12 -10.48
C CYS A 5 26.98 15.31 -10.58
N LEU A 6 26.37 14.62 -11.54
CA LEU A 6 24.93 14.40 -11.56
C LEU A 6 24.60 13.55 -10.32
N PHE A 7 24.27 14.22 -9.21
CA PHE A 7 23.58 13.57 -8.11
C PHE A 7 22.23 13.15 -8.67
N VAL A 8 22.07 11.86 -8.98
CA VAL A 8 20.76 11.25 -9.17
C VAL A 8 20.10 11.32 -7.80
N ILE A 9 19.25 12.32 -7.61
CA ILE A 9 18.43 12.45 -6.42
C ILE A 9 17.38 11.33 -6.54
N SER A 10 17.72 10.14 -6.04
CA SER A 10 16.74 9.07 -5.92
C SER A 10 15.88 9.37 -4.69
N ALA A 11 14.60 9.52 -4.87
CA ALA A 11 13.66 9.61 -3.74
C ALA A 11 13.62 8.28 -2.99
N CYS A 12 13.49 8.33 -1.65
CA CYS A 12 13.19 7.14 -0.88
C CYS A 12 11.79 6.62 -1.24
N LYS A 13 11.62 5.30 -1.33
CA LYS A 13 10.31 4.68 -1.64
C LYS A 13 9.91 3.65 -0.58
N ILE A 14 8.62 3.37 -0.53
CA ILE A 14 8.03 2.32 0.30
C ILE A 14 7.23 1.39 -0.59
N ASP A 15 7.61 0.12 -0.68
CA ASP A 15 6.82 -0.90 -1.34
C ASP A 15 5.92 -1.61 -0.32
N PHE A 16 4.71 -1.96 -0.74
CA PHE A 16 3.69 -2.60 0.09
C PHE A 16 3.26 -3.91 -0.55
N ASN A 17 3.18 -4.97 0.24
CA ASN A 17 2.72 -6.29 -0.19
C ASN A 17 1.78 -6.88 0.85
N GLY A 18 0.51 -7.06 0.50
CA GLY A 18 -0.53 -7.50 1.42
C GLY A 18 -1.49 -8.50 0.82
N ASP A 19 -2.09 -9.31 1.70
CA ASP A 19 -3.17 -10.23 1.34
C ASP A 19 -4.52 -9.62 1.74
N LEU A 20 -5.48 -9.62 0.81
CA LEU A 20 -6.88 -9.28 1.05
C LEU A 20 -7.76 -10.51 0.88
N TYR A 21 -8.79 -10.61 1.71
CA TYR A 21 -9.80 -11.66 1.63
C TYR A 21 -11.15 -11.06 1.28
N THR A 22 -11.85 -11.67 0.32
CA THR A 22 -13.14 -11.16 -0.15
C THR A 22 -14.18 -11.12 0.95
N SER A 23 -14.20 -12.11 1.87
CA SER A 23 -15.09 -12.12 3.03
C SER A 23 -14.92 -10.90 3.93
N ASP A 24 -13.65 -10.50 4.22
CA ASP A 24 -13.35 -9.34 5.07
C ASP A 24 -13.82 -8.03 4.41
N LEU A 25 -13.57 -7.87 3.11
CA LEU A 25 -13.99 -6.69 2.35
C LEU A 25 -15.52 -6.54 2.34
N ILE A 26 -16.25 -7.64 2.11
CA ILE A 26 -17.71 -7.67 2.11
C ILE A 26 -18.26 -7.37 3.50
N LYS A 27 -17.67 -7.97 4.54
CA LYS A 27 -18.08 -7.76 5.92
C LYS A 27 -17.94 -6.29 6.30
N VAL A 28 -16.75 -5.71 6.12
CA VAL A 28 -16.48 -4.30 6.46
C VAL A 28 -17.35 -3.34 5.65
N SER A 29 -17.65 -3.65 4.38
CA SER A 29 -18.52 -2.80 3.56
C SER A 29 -19.97 -2.73 4.04
N LYS A 30 -20.45 -3.77 4.75
CA LYS A 30 -21.82 -3.91 5.23
C LYS A 30 -22.01 -3.56 6.70
N GLU A 31 -20.97 -3.74 7.48
CA GLU A 31 -20.97 -3.59 8.93
C GLU A 31 -20.11 -2.39 9.35
N ASP A 32 -20.43 -1.80 10.49
CA ASP A 32 -19.60 -0.75 11.09
C ASP A 32 -18.45 -1.38 11.90
N THR A 33 -17.60 -2.13 11.22
CA THR A 33 -16.46 -2.83 11.80
C THR A 33 -15.19 -2.51 11.04
N ASN A 34 -14.04 -2.60 11.70
CA ASN A 34 -12.74 -2.57 11.06
C ASN A 34 -12.08 -3.95 11.20
N VAL A 35 -11.35 -4.35 10.18
CA VAL A 35 -10.50 -5.55 10.20
C VAL A 35 -9.07 -5.09 10.02
N SER A 36 -8.12 -5.69 10.74
CA SER A 36 -6.69 -5.45 10.54
C SER A 36 -6.07 -6.63 9.82
N LEU A 37 -5.37 -6.36 8.73
CA LEU A 37 -4.73 -7.37 7.89
C LEU A 37 -3.21 -7.23 7.91
N PRO A 38 -2.46 -8.34 7.88
CA PRO A 38 -1.02 -8.30 7.80
C PRO A 38 -0.56 -7.77 6.43
N MET A 39 0.46 -6.92 6.47
CA MET A 39 1.12 -6.39 5.28
C MET A 39 2.63 -6.40 5.49
N GLU A 40 3.38 -6.75 4.45
CA GLU A 40 4.82 -6.55 4.41
C GLU A 40 5.11 -5.19 3.77
N ILE A 41 5.99 -4.43 4.39
CA ILE A 41 6.52 -3.19 3.84
C ILE A 41 8.01 -3.34 3.58
N LYS A 42 8.47 -2.74 2.47
CA LYS A 42 9.90 -2.56 2.17
C LYS A 42 10.19 -1.08 2.05
N PHE A 43 10.99 -0.59 2.95
CA PHE A 43 11.39 0.81 3.00
C PHE A 43 12.84 0.95 2.51
N GLN A 44 13.04 1.74 1.46
CA GLN A 44 14.37 2.03 0.94
C GLN A 44 15.14 2.91 1.93
N VAL A 45 16.39 2.55 2.20
CA VAL A 45 17.29 3.23 3.12
C VAL A 45 18.65 3.49 2.46
N THR A 46 19.41 4.42 3.00
CA THR A 46 20.76 4.71 2.51
C THR A 46 21.76 3.62 2.86
N SER A 47 21.60 2.99 4.02
CA SER A 47 22.41 1.84 4.43
C SER A 47 21.73 1.05 5.57
N CYS A 48 22.10 -0.22 5.71
CA CYS A 48 21.72 -1.07 6.84
C CYS A 48 22.66 -0.87 8.06
N GLY A 49 23.14 0.35 8.28
CA GLY A 49 24.16 0.69 9.28
C GLY A 49 23.63 1.15 10.63
N GLU A 50 24.35 2.08 11.27
CA GLU A 50 24.15 2.48 12.68
C GLU A 50 22.79 3.13 12.96
N ASP A 51 22.20 3.81 11.99
CA ASP A 51 20.92 4.53 12.16
C ASP A 51 19.67 3.62 12.06
N LEU A 52 19.87 2.31 11.84
CA LEU A 52 18.77 1.36 11.64
C LEU A 52 17.82 1.29 12.84
N ASN A 53 18.34 1.39 14.07
CA ASN A 53 17.52 1.35 15.28
C ASN A 53 16.61 2.57 15.40
N GLU A 54 17.13 3.76 15.11
CA GLU A 54 16.34 5.00 15.11
C GLU A 54 15.25 4.95 14.04
N LEU A 55 15.60 4.50 12.84
CA LEU A 55 14.65 4.34 11.75
C LEU A 55 13.54 3.34 12.11
N ASN A 56 13.87 2.18 12.68
CA ASN A 56 12.88 1.19 13.10
C ASN A 56 11.95 1.73 14.18
N GLN A 57 12.49 2.48 15.15
CA GLN A 57 11.68 3.14 16.17
C GLN A 57 10.73 4.16 15.53
N THR A 58 11.23 4.94 14.58
CA THR A 58 10.42 5.90 13.83
C THR A 58 9.32 5.19 13.04
N LEU A 59 9.66 4.21 12.20
CA LEU A 59 8.68 3.48 11.39
C LEU A 59 7.62 2.80 12.27
N SER A 60 7.97 2.33 13.46
CA SER A 60 7.02 1.73 14.40
C SER A 60 5.92 2.69 14.87
N SER A 61 6.14 4.01 14.78
CA SER A 61 5.14 5.01 15.11
C SER A 61 4.12 5.29 14.01
N TYR A 62 4.37 4.80 12.79
CA TYR A 62 3.52 4.98 11.62
C TYR A 62 2.70 3.75 11.24
N PHE A 63 2.91 2.62 11.93
CA PHE A 63 2.24 1.36 11.60
C PHE A 63 1.89 0.57 12.86
N SER A 64 0.66 0.12 12.95
CA SER A 64 0.24 -0.80 14.02
C SER A 64 0.97 -2.14 13.94
N ASN A 65 1.34 -2.68 15.10
CA ASN A 65 2.01 -3.99 15.23
C ASN A 65 3.25 -4.13 14.33
N TYR A 66 4.02 -3.06 14.22
CA TYR A 66 5.28 -3.05 13.47
C TYR A 66 6.24 -4.11 14.01
N LYS A 67 6.74 -4.95 13.11
CA LYS A 67 7.75 -5.96 13.40
C LYS A 67 8.84 -5.91 12.35
N PHE A 68 10.01 -5.45 12.72
CA PHE A 68 11.22 -5.52 11.90
C PHE A 68 11.54 -6.98 11.56
N LEU A 69 11.89 -7.28 10.32
CA LEU A 69 12.31 -8.59 9.87
C LEU A 69 13.80 -8.62 9.54
N ASN A 70 14.23 -7.74 8.64
CA ASN A 70 15.64 -7.66 8.23
C ASN A 70 15.90 -6.32 7.52
N CYS A 71 17.21 -6.02 7.36
CA CYS A 71 17.70 -5.04 6.41
C CYS A 71 18.68 -5.72 5.46
N LYS A 72 18.53 -5.53 4.16
CA LYS A 72 19.36 -6.18 3.14
C LYS A 72 19.54 -5.30 1.92
N THR A 73 20.72 -5.41 1.32
CA THR A 73 20.98 -4.89 -0.03
C THR A 73 20.28 -5.78 -1.05
N SER A 74 19.56 -5.16 -1.98
CA SER A 74 18.89 -5.85 -3.09
C SER A 74 19.77 -5.88 -4.35
N ASP A 75 19.28 -6.53 -5.41
CA ASP A 75 20.00 -6.67 -6.67
C ASP A 75 20.27 -5.34 -7.40
N ASP A 76 19.50 -4.30 -7.07
CA ASP A 76 19.69 -2.92 -7.54
C ASP A 76 20.72 -2.12 -6.71
N PHE A 77 21.44 -2.78 -5.79
CA PHE A 77 22.42 -2.19 -4.88
C PHE A 77 21.85 -1.16 -3.91
N LEU A 78 20.53 -1.17 -3.70
CA LEU A 78 19.85 -0.36 -2.71
C LEU A 78 19.56 -1.19 -1.46
N ASP A 79 19.66 -0.54 -0.30
CA ASP A 79 19.34 -1.18 0.96
C ASP A 79 17.85 -1.02 1.29
N TYR A 80 17.23 -2.08 1.81
CA TYR A 80 15.83 -2.09 2.20
C TYR A 80 15.62 -2.68 3.59
N VAL A 81 14.90 -1.93 4.40
CA VAL A 81 14.29 -2.46 5.63
C VAL A 81 12.99 -3.16 5.26
N THR A 82 12.90 -4.43 5.61
CA THR A 82 11.67 -5.22 5.47
C THR A 82 11.02 -5.40 6.83
N SER A 83 9.72 -5.14 6.92
CA SER A 83 8.96 -5.25 8.15
C SER A 83 7.55 -5.76 7.90
N LYS A 84 6.95 -6.41 8.93
CA LYS A 84 5.53 -6.75 8.94
C LYS A 84 4.77 -5.75 9.78
N VAL A 85 3.60 -5.36 9.31
CA VAL A 85 2.71 -4.40 9.95
C VAL A 85 1.27 -4.90 9.91
N GLN A 86 0.38 -4.27 10.66
CA GLN A 86 -1.06 -4.43 10.51
C GLN A 86 -1.65 -3.18 9.86
N VAL A 87 -2.49 -3.37 8.85
CA VAL A 87 -3.16 -2.26 8.16
C VAL A 87 -4.68 -2.43 8.27
N PRO A 88 -5.42 -1.34 8.51
CA PRO A 88 -6.86 -1.43 8.63
C PRO A 88 -7.55 -1.57 7.27
N VAL A 89 -8.62 -2.36 7.26
CA VAL A 89 -9.70 -2.30 6.27
C VAL A 89 -10.87 -1.62 6.94
N THR A 90 -11.36 -0.53 6.37
CA THR A 90 -12.41 0.32 6.95
C THR A 90 -13.42 0.77 5.91
N ASN A 91 -14.62 1.13 6.32
CA ASN A 91 -15.59 1.85 5.50
C ASN A 91 -15.67 3.34 5.84
N LYS A 92 -14.84 3.83 6.79
CA LYS A 92 -14.82 5.21 7.30
C LYS A 92 -13.49 5.91 7.06
N GLN A 93 -13.37 6.57 5.94
CA GLN A 93 -12.15 7.32 5.59
C GLN A 93 -11.80 8.42 6.60
N GLU A 94 -12.80 9.11 7.16
CA GLU A 94 -12.55 10.17 8.14
C GLU A 94 -11.94 9.65 9.43
N SER A 95 -12.41 8.50 9.91
CA SER A 95 -11.86 7.85 11.10
C SER A 95 -10.42 7.40 10.86
N PHE A 96 -10.13 6.85 9.69
CA PHE A 96 -8.77 6.50 9.29
C PHE A 96 -7.84 7.72 9.25
N ASN A 97 -8.28 8.83 8.66
CA ASN A 97 -7.47 10.05 8.56
C ASN A 97 -7.20 10.73 9.91
N LYS A 98 -8.07 10.51 10.90
CA LYS A 98 -7.91 11.02 12.28
C LYS A 98 -7.12 10.07 13.17
N SER A 99 -6.98 8.82 12.78
CA SER A 99 -6.22 7.81 13.50
C SER A 99 -4.72 8.01 13.25
N ASN A 100 -3.91 7.82 14.29
CA ASN A 100 -2.45 7.79 14.15
C ASN A 100 -1.91 6.36 14.12
N GLU A 101 -2.75 5.39 13.77
CA GLU A 101 -2.42 3.97 13.90
C GLU A 101 -1.74 3.39 12.67
N SER A 102 -2.00 3.94 11.47
CA SER A 102 -1.43 3.39 10.24
C SER A 102 -1.28 4.43 9.15
N LEU A 103 -0.12 4.40 8.49
CA LEU A 103 0.21 5.25 7.34
C LEU A 103 -0.70 4.94 6.15
N VAL A 104 -1.01 3.67 5.93
CA VAL A 104 -1.83 3.18 4.80
C VAL A 104 -2.94 2.26 5.29
N GLY A 105 -3.94 2.06 4.45
CA GLY A 105 -5.05 1.13 4.72
C GLY A 105 -5.86 0.85 3.47
N TYR A 106 -6.96 0.13 3.66
CA TYR A 106 -7.95 -0.13 2.63
C TYR A 106 -9.30 0.46 3.01
N LEU A 107 -9.95 1.10 2.05
CA LEU A 107 -11.29 1.61 2.20
C LEU A 107 -12.25 0.78 1.35
N THR A 108 -13.33 0.29 1.93
CA THR A 108 -14.41 -0.39 1.22
C THR A 108 -15.65 0.47 1.20
N LYS A 109 -16.33 0.57 0.05
CA LYS A 109 -17.60 1.29 -0.08
C LYS A 109 -18.58 0.48 -0.91
N ALA A 110 -19.73 0.17 -0.36
CA ALA A 110 -20.84 -0.37 -1.16
C ALA A 110 -21.42 0.71 -2.07
N SER A 111 -21.85 0.33 -3.29
CA SER A 111 -22.67 1.19 -4.13
C SER A 111 -24.03 1.42 -3.49
N GLU A 112 -24.76 2.47 -3.89
CA GLU A 112 -26.10 2.79 -3.37
C GLU A 112 -27.08 1.63 -3.56
N ASP A 113 -27.04 0.97 -4.71
CA ASP A 113 -27.84 -0.21 -5.04
C ASP A 113 -27.31 -1.52 -4.45
N LYS A 114 -26.20 -1.46 -3.72
CA LYS A 114 -25.49 -2.60 -3.11
C LYS A 114 -25.03 -3.68 -4.10
N SER A 115 -25.04 -3.38 -5.40
CA SER A 115 -24.61 -4.32 -6.44
C SER A 115 -23.09 -4.42 -6.58
N LYS A 116 -22.35 -3.49 -5.95
CA LYS A 116 -20.89 -3.40 -6.05
C LYS A 116 -20.27 -3.04 -4.71
N ILE A 117 -19.06 -3.54 -4.47
CA ILE A 117 -18.20 -3.10 -3.37
C ILE A 117 -16.91 -2.58 -3.97
N TYR A 118 -16.70 -1.28 -3.89
CA TYR A 118 -15.48 -0.62 -4.32
C TYR A 118 -14.40 -0.75 -3.26
N VAL A 119 -13.17 -1.00 -3.69
CA VAL A 119 -11.99 -1.13 -2.83
C VAL A 119 -10.93 -0.13 -3.29
N TYR A 120 -10.48 0.67 -2.33
CA TYR A 120 -9.45 1.69 -2.52
C TYR A 120 -8.27 1.41 -1.61
N PHE A 121 -7.08 1.71 -2.06
CA PHE A 121 -5.94 1.91 -1.18
C PHE A 121 -5.96 3.36 -0.69
N ILE A 122 -5.75 3.58 0.60
CA ILE A 122 -5.82 4.90 1.22
C ILE A 122 -4.55 5.24 1.98
N LEU A 123 -4.21 6.53 2.00
CA LEU A 123 -3.03 7.10 2.64
C LEU A 123 -3.46 8.10 3.71
N ASN A 124 -2.92 7.97 4.92
CA ASN A 124 -3.05 9.00 5.95
C ASN A 124 -2.08 10.14 5.64
N ARG A 125 -2.62 11.22 5.08
CA ARG A 125 -1.82 12.38 4.63
C ARG A 125 -1.03 13.03 5.76
N GLY A 126 -1.60 13.07 6.97
CA GLY A 126 -0.92 13.64 8.13
C GLY A 126 0.33 12.86 8.50
N LEU A 127 0.18 11.54 8.63
CA LEU A 127 1.30 10.64 8.92
C LEU A 127 2.33 10.62 7.78
N PHE A 128 1.87 10.63 6.53
CA PHE A 128 2.78 10.67 5.37
C PHE A 128 3.64 11.94 5.37
N LYS A 129 3.03 13.11 5.60
CA LYS A 129 3.76 14.37 5.69
C LYS A 129 4.81 14.36 6.80
N ASN A 130 4.46 13.83 7.98
CA ASN A 130 5.37 13.74 9.11
C ASN A 130 6.55 12.81 8.80
N LEU A 131 6.26 11.62 8.23
CA LEU A 131 7.31 10.68 7.83
C LEU A 131 8.21 11.27 6.74
N SER A 132 7.64 11.93 5.73
CA SER A 132 8.40 12.59 4.66
C SER A 132 9.35 13.65 5.24
N SER A 133 8.86 14.53 6.12
CA SER A 133 9.69 15.54 6.78
C SER A 133 10.82 14.93 7.63
N TYR A 134 10.55 13.80 8.32
CA TYR A 134 11.59 13.09 9.06
C TYR A 134 12.67 12.54 8.11
N ILE A 135 12.28 11.86 7.03
CA ILE A 135 13.22 11.29 6.05
C ILE A 135 14.06 12.39 5.40
N GLU A 136 13.42 13.48 4.94
CA GLU A 136 14.11 14.62 4.36
C GLU A 136 15.16 15.21 5.31
N SER A 137 14.82 15.34 6.60
CA SER A 137 15.75 15.87 7.61
C SER A 137 16.96 14.98 7.88
N LYS A 138 16.85 13.66 7.63
CA LYS A 138 17.91 12.68 7.87
C LYS A 138 18.74 12.34 6.64
N THR A 139 18.12 12.33 5.47
CA THR A 139 18.74 11.82 4.24
C THR A 139 18.92 12.87 3.16
N PHE A 140 18.30 14.04 3.32
CA PHE A 140 18.19 15.07 2.27
C PHE A 140 17.50 14.56 1.00
N GLN A 141 16.66 13.50 1.14
CA GLN A 141 15.90 12.89 0.06
C GLN A 141 14.42 12.99 0.36
N ASP A 142 13.61 13.23 -0.66
CA ASP A 142 12.16 13.21 -0.54
C ASP A 142 11.63 11.78 -0.43
N LEU A 143 10.59 11.57 0.36
CA LEU A 143 9.83 10.35 0.34
C LEU A 143 8.78 10.44 -0.77
N SER A 144 8.89 9.57 -1.78
CA SER A 144 7.95 9.52 -2.90
C SER A 144 7.23 8.18 -2.99
N LEU A 145 5.94 8.23 -3.29
CA LEU A 145 5.15 7.04 -3.62
C LEU A 145 5.08 6.77 -5.11
N GLU A 146 5.54 7.68 -5.98
CA GLU A 146 5.39 7.55 -7.43
C GLU A 146 6.05 6.29 -8.01
N GLU A 147 7.18 5.87 -7.41
CA GLU A 147 7.89 4.64 -7.78
C GLU A 147 7.57 3.46 -6.86
N SER A 148 6.71 3.68 -5.86
CA SER A 148 6.32 2.64 -4.89
C SER A 148 5.41 1.61 -5.53
N LYS A 149 5.59 0.34 -5.16
CA LYS A 149 4.77 -0.77 -5.61
C LYS A 149 3.76 -1.14 -4.53
N PHE A 150 2.49 -1.16 -4.91
CA PHE A 150 1.41 -1.65 -4.06
C PHE A 150 0.96 -2.98 -4.65
N ASN A 151 1.47 -4.07 -4.10
CA ASN A 151 1.12 -5.42 -4.52
C ASN A 151 0.08 -6.00 -3.56
N ILE A 152 -1.06 -6.39 -4.11
CA ILE A 152 -2.21 -6.89 -3.36
C ILE A 152 -2.57 -8.26 -3.89
N ASN A 153 -2.48 -9.27 -3.03
CA ASN A 153 -2.96 -10.60 -3.34
C ASN A 153 -4.43 -10.70 -2.89
N LEU A 154 -5.36 -10.63 -3.83
CA LEU A 154 -6.78 -10.82 -3.54
C LEU A 154 -7.10 -12.31 -3.53
N ASN A 155 -7.52 -12.82 -2.38
CA ASN A 155 -7.90 -14.20 -2.16
C ASN A 155 -9.43 -14.31 -2.12
N ASN A 156 -10.02 -15.08 -3.02
CA ASN A 156 -11.46 -15.38 -2.96
C ASN A 156 -11.71 -16.55 -2.01
N ASP A 157 -12.16 -16.26 -0.81
CA ASP A 157 -12.47 -17.24 0.25
C ASP A 157 -13.96 -17.55 0.40
N ILE A 158 -14.80 -16.98 -0.47
CA ILE A 158 -16.25 -17.23 -0.56
C ILE A 158 -16.60 -17.98 -1.84
N ASP A 159 -17.86 -17.93 -2.27
CA ASP A 159 -18.30 -18.51 -3.53
C ASP A 159 -17.78 -17.76 -4.76
N ASP A 160 -18.00 -18.31 -5.96
CA ASP A 160 -17.56 -17.72 -7.22
C ASP A 160 -18.07 -16.27 -7.36
N LEU A 161 -17.21 -15.37 -7.76
CA LEU A 161 -17.52 -13.95 -7.89
C LEU A 161 -16.77 -13.29 -9.04
N THR A 162 -17.23 -12.12 -9.46
CA THR A 162 -16.54 -11.29 -10.46
C THR A 162 -15.89 -10.09 -9.77
N VAL A 163 -14.60 -9.95 -9.99
CA VAL A 163 -13.80 -8.77 -9.61
C VAL A 163 -13.50 -7.96 -10.84
N VAL A 164 -13.72 -6.66 -10.77
CA VAL A 164 -13.43 -5.73 -11.87
C VAL A 164 -12.26 -4.86 -11.46
N VAL A 165 -11.11 -5.08 -12.09
CA VAL A 165 -9.84 -4.42 -11.74
C VAL A 165 -9.67 -3.15 -12.56
N TYR A 166 -9.28 -2.05 -11.90
CA TYR A 166 -8.89 -0.80 -12.55
C TYR A 166 -7.52 -0.92 -13.22
N PRO A 167 -7.15 0.02 -14.13
CA PRO A 167 -5.85 0.00 -14.81
C PRO A 167 -4.68 -0.18 -13.85
N SER A 168 -3.94 -1.29 -14.03
CA SER A 168 -2.89 -1.77 -13.12
C SER A 168 -2.13 -2.93 -13.78
N TYR A 169 -1.50 -3.81 -12.99
CA TYR A 169 -0.97 -5.10 -13.46
C TYR A 169 -1.68 -6.22 -12.70
N VAL A 170 -2.17 -7.23 -13.41
CA VAL A 170 -2.75 -8.44 -12.81
C VAL A 170 -1.90 -9.63 -13.22
N ASP A 171 -1.39 -10.38 -12.23
CA ASP A 171 -0.46 -11.50 -12.44
C ASP A 171 0.70 -11.11 -13.40
N SER A 172 1.27 -9.93 -13.15
CA SER A 172 2.35 -9.30 -13.95
C SER A 172 1.98 -8.92 -15.39
N LYS A 173 0.70 -8.99 -15.77
CA LYS A 173 0.21 -8.56 -17.09
C LYS A 173 -0.45 -7.19 -16.99
N PRO A 174 -0.16 -6.25 -17.90
CA PRO A 174 -0.75 -4.92 -17.85
C PRO A 174 -2.26 -4.98 -18.15
N VAL A 175 -3.03 -4.29 -17.32
CA VAL A 175 -4.47 -4.04 -17.48
C VAL A 175 -4.64 -2.57 -17.81
N VAL A 176 -4.90 -2.27 -19.09
CA VAL A 176 -5.01 -0.88 -19.59
C VAL A 176 -6.40 -0.30 -19.37
N TRP A 177 -7.42 -1.17 -19.43
CA TRP A 177 -8.83 -0.82 -19.22
C TRP A 177 -9.40 -1.59 -18.05
N THR A 178 -10.45 -1.08 -17.45
CA THR A 178 -11.21 -1.80 -16.43
C THR A 178 -11.63 -3.18 -16.94
N THR A 179 -11.17 -4.24 -16.31
CA THR A 179 -11.28 -5.63 -16.80
C THR A 179 -11.90 -6.55 -15.76
N ASP A 180 -12.81 -7.41 -16.21
CA ASP A 180 -13.50 -8.40 -15.38
C ASP A 180 -12.64 -9.66 -15.21
N TYR A 181 -12.54 -10.14 -13.96
CA TYR A 181 -11.92 -11.41 -13.56
C TYR A 181 -12.94 -12.25 -12.80
N ASN A 182 -13.25 -13.44 -13.32
CA ASN A 182 -14.10 -14.39 -12.63
C ASN A 182 -13.23 -15.27 -11.73
N LEU A 183 -13.37 -15.13 -10.43
CA LEU A 183 -12.62 -15.88 -9.45
C LEU A 183 -13.51 -16.96 -8.84
N LYS A 184 -13.08 -18.21 -8.98
CA LYS A 184 -13.69 -19.32 -8.25
C LYS A 184 -13.30 -19.26 -6.79
N LYS A 185 -14.06 -19.94 -5.96
CA LYS A 185 -13.73 -20.15 -4.56
C LYS A 185 -12.30 -20.69 -4.42
N ARG A 186 -11.49 -20.08 -3.54
CA ARG A 186 -10.07 -20.35 -3.28
C ARG A 186 -9.08 -19.94 -4.39
N GLU A 187 -9.55 -19.29 -5.44
CA GLU A 187 -8.65 -18.66 -6.40
C GLU A 187 -8.14 -17.33 -5.87
N LYS A 188 -6.98 -16.94 -6.37
CA LYS A 188 -6.35 -15.66 -6.04
C LYS A 188 -5.82 -14.98 -7.29
N ILE A 189 -5.77 -13.66 -7.27
CA ILE A 189 -5.06 -12.83 -8.25
C ILE A 189 -4.13 -11.88 -7.53
N SER A 190 -3.00 -11.57 -8.17
CA SER A 190 -2.09 -10.52 -7.70
C SER A 190 -2.34 -9.25 -8.49
N ILE A 191 -2.65 -8.15 -7.80
CA ILE A 191 -2.91 -6.84 -8.39
C ILE A 191 -1.80 -5.90 -7.93
N MET A 192 -1.00 -5.41 -8.88
CA MET A 192 0.08 -4.45 -8.60
C MET A 192 -0.28 -3.10 -9.19
N SER A 193 -0.17 -2.04 -8.39
CA SER A 193 -0.42 -0.67 -8.85
C SER A 193 0.52 -0.27 -9.98
N SER A 194 0.04 0.61 -10.87
CA SER A 194 0.88 1.35 -11.80
C SER A 194 1.46 2.60 -11.10
N ASN A 195 2.50 3.20 -11.70
CA ASN A 195 3.04 4.47 -11.22
C ASN A 195 1.98 5.59 -11.22
N VAL A 196 1.01 5.54 -12.15
CA VAL A 196 -0.13 6.47 -12.20
C VAL A 196 -1.00 6.32 -10.94
N ASN A 197 -1.27 5.09 -10.50
CA ASN A 197 -2.04 4.84 -9.27
C ASN A 197 -1.27 5.31 -8.04
N ALA A 198 0.04 5.11 -8.00
CA ALA A 198 0.91 5.55 -6.92
C ALA A 198 0.96 7.10 -6.83
N ALA A 199 1.14 7.79 -7.95
CA ALA A 199 1.06 9.26 -8.02
C ALA A 199 -0.32 9.77 -7.61
N HIS A 200 -1.40 9.12 -8.08
CA HIS A 200 -2.76 9.48 -7.68
C HIS A 200 -2.98 9.32 -6.16
N LEU A 201 -2.46 8.25 -5.56
CA LEU A 201 -2.52 8.04 -4.10
C LEU A 201 -1.81 9.17 -3.35
N GLN A 202 -0.62 9.56 -3.77
CA GLN A 202 0.15 10.62 -3.14
C GLN A 202 -0.58 11.98 -3.21
N LEU A 203 -1.18 12.29 -4.35
CA LEU A 203 -1.89 13.55 -4.58
C LEU A 203 -3.25 13.61 -3.87
N ASN A 204 -4.02 12.53 -3.91
CA ASN A 204 -5.42 12.50 -3.49
C ASN A 204 -5.66 11.74 -2.18
N SER A 205 -4.64 11.05 -1.63
CA SER A 205 -4.73 10.21 -0.43
C SER A 205 -5.59 8.94 -0.60
N TRP A 206 -5.95 8.59 -1.81
CA TRP A 206 -6.64 7.37 -2.17
C TRP A 206 -6.39 7.02 -3.64
N THR A 207 -6.49 5.74 -3.97
CA THR A 207 -6.48 5.25 -5.36
C THR A 207 -7.41 4.03 -5.47
N PRO A 208 -8.25 3.95 -6.54
CA PRO A 208 -9.10 2.78 -6.73
C PRO A 208 -8.25 1.58 -7.16
N ILE A 209 -8.58 0.40 -6.65
CA ILE A 209 -7.88 -0.84 -6.99
C ILE A 209 -8.78 -1.74 -7.83
N PHE A 210 -9.95 -2.08 -7.30
CA PHE A 210 -10.95 -2.93 -7.93
C PHE A 210 -12.33 -2.72 -7.30
N TYR A 211 -13.35 -3.33 -7.89
CA TYR A 211 -14.62 -3.56 -7.22
C TYR A 211 -15.10 -4.99 -7.41
N ILE A 212 -15.90 -5.47 -6.46
CA ILE A 212 -16.56 -6.78 -6.49
C ILE A 212 -17.98 -6.58 -6.97
N LYS A 213 -18.44 -7.37 -7.95
CA LYS A 213 -19.86 -7.47 -8.34
C LYS A 213 -20.56 -8.41 -7.35
N MET A 214 -21.68 -7.95 -6.78
CA MET A 214 -22.45 -8.66 -5.77
C MET A 214 -23.70 -9.33 -6.39
#